data_7d4fdb3d7a04a5d65d546e18e2281aa1
#
_entry.id   7d4fdb3d7a04a5d65d546e18e2281aa1
#
_cell.length_a   1.000
_cell.length_b   1.000
_cell.length_c   1.000
_cell.angle_alpha   90.00
_cell.angle_beta   90.00
_cell.angle_gamma   90.00
#
_symmetry.space_group_name_H-M   'P 1'
#
loop_
_entity.id
_entity.type
_entity.pdbx_description
1 polymer ?
#
loop_
_entity_poly.entity_id
_entity_poly.type
_entity_poly.pdbx_seq_one_letter_code
_entity_poly.pdbx_strand_id
1 'polypeptide(L)'
;KTPSLFRYPVLVAFGLFFIGLFVLDMATPDRAYSELENTTLTQRPRLTAVSADGLNNYFTSYTRYVKDQVFGRDQWISLQSAAETTLFQKTQSGGILLGREHMMFARHYSILKNEEKGMAKNLAAVQSLAQRYPGRVNLMLVPSASVVYPENVPAGAPQIDEKGILEGVAAQGEAYGRFIDVLPALTEHKEEYLYYRTDHHWTTLGAYYAYQQFCETLGLTPFDRDAHTAETCEDFYGTHYS
;
A
#
# COMPACT_ATOMS: atom_id res chain seq x y z
N LYS A 1 4.13 46.47 -37.89
CA LYS A 1 4.89 45.19 -38.05
C LYS A 1 4.24 44.20 -37.10
N THR A 2 3.48 43.25 -37.64
CA THR A 2 2.95 42.13 -36.86
C THR A 2 4.10 41.36 -36.26
N PRO A 3 4.08 41.07 -34.95
CA PRO A 3 5.12 40.27 -34.34
C PRO A 3 5.11 38.87 -34.97
N SER A 4 6.23 38.45 -35.55
CA SER A 4 6.37 37.11 -36.07
C SER A 4 6.33 36.13 -34.86
N LEU A 5 5.40 35.19 -34.88
CA LEU A 5 5.28 34.11 -33.89
C LEU A 5 6.62 33.40 -33.67
N PHE A 6 7.44 33.29 -34.75
CA PHE A 6 8.78 32.69 -34.69
C PHE A 6 9.82 33.48 -33.86
N ARG A 7 9.46 34.70 -33.42
CA ARG A 7 10.32 35.47 -32.50
C ARG A 7 10.33 34.87 -31.07
N TYR A 8 9.35 34.02 -30.76
CA TYR A 8 9.20 33.41 -29.45
C TYR A 8 9.02 31.88 -29.55
N PRO A 9 10.04 31.16 -30.05
CA PRO A 9 9.92 29.72 -30.34
C PRO A 9 9.51 28.87 -29.14
N VAL A 10 9.98 29.22 -27.94
CA VAL A 10 9.62 28.50 -26.71
C VAL A 10 8.12 28.67 -26.37
N LEU A 11 7.56 29.89 -26.52
CA LEU A 11 6.14 30.11 -26.27
C LEU A 11 5.27 29.39 -27.30
N VAL A 12 5.73 29.34 -28.55
CA VAL A 12 5.01 28.62 -29.63
C VAL A 12 5.03 27.12 -29.34
N ALA A 13 6.21 26.56 -29.01
CA ALA A 13 6.35 25.14 -28.66
C ALA A 13 5.48 24.77 -27.43
N PHE A 14 5.50 25.62 -26.41
CA PHE A 14 4.69 25.45 -25.21
C PHE A 14 3.19 25.49 -25.53
N GLY A 15 2.74 26.47 -26.33
CA GLY A 15 1.33 26.57 -26.78
C GLY A 15 0.91 25.34 -27.59
N LEU A 16 1.74 24.88 -28.53
CA LEU A 16 1.45 23.70 -29.34
C LEU A 16 1.40 22.43 -28.48
N PHE A 17 2.27 22.31 -27.50
CA PHE A 17 2.26 21.20 -26.57
C PHE A 17 0.95 21.10 -25.80
N PHE A 18 0.49 22.20 -25.18
CA PHE A 18 -0.78 22.21 -24.43
C PHE A 18 -2.01 22.03 -25.31
N ILE A 19 -2.02 22.64 -26.52
CA ILE A 19 -3.09 22.41 -27.48
C ILE A 19 -3.13 20.95 -27.90
N GLY A 20 -1.96 20.35 -28.17
CA GLY A 20 -1.85 18.92 -28.50
C GLY A 20 -2.37 18.02 -27.38
N LEU A 21 -1.96 18.27 -26.14
CA LEU A 21 -2.47 17.53 -24.98
C LEU A 21 -4.00 17.67 -24.83
N PHE A 22 -4.53 18.87 -24.98
CA PHE A 22 -5.96 19.12 -24.89
C PHE A 22 -6.76 18.37 -25.98
N VAL A 23 -6.25 18.37 -27.23
CA VAL A 23 -6.87 17.60 -28.32
C VAL A 23 -6.82 16.11 -28.06
N LEU A 24 -5.70 15.59 -27.58
CA LEU A 24 -5.56 14.17 -27.22
C LEU A 24 -6.48 13.78 -26.08
N ASP A 25 -6.60 14.64 -25.05
CA ASP A 25 -7.50 14.44 -23.91
C ASP A 25 -8.95 14.36 -24.37
N MET A 26 -9.37 15.27 -25.24
CA MET A 26 -10.73 15.25 -25.80
C MET A 26 -11.02 14.07 -26.74
N ALA A 27 -9.99 13.54 -27.39
CA ALA A 27 -10.11 12.41 -28.32
C ALA A 27 -10.05 11.04 -27.61
N THR A 28 -9.53 11.00 -26.37
CA THR A 28 -9.38 9.77 -25.59
C THR A 28 -10.66 9.49 -24.80
N PRO A 29 -11.24 8.29 -24.92
CA PRO A 29 -12.42 7.93 -24.13
C PRO A 29 -12.09 7.81 -22.65
N ASP A 30 -13.07 8.15 -21.80
CA ASP A 30 -12.96 7.99 -20.35
C ASP A 30 -12.70 6.52 -19.98
N ARG A 31 -11.80 6.28 -19.03
CA ARG A 31 -11.50 4.96 -18.48
C ARG A 31 -12.24 4.75 -17.17
N ALA A 32 -12.75 3.56 -16.94
CA ALA A 32 -13.42 3.20 -15.68
C ALA A 32 -12.45 2.85 -14.55
N TYR A 33 -11.26 2.37 -14.92
CA TYR A 33 -10.30 1.76 -13.99
C TYR A 33 -8.85 2.04 -14.42
N SER A 34 -7.95 2.19 -13.45
CA SER A 34 -6.50 2.21 -13.65
C SER A 34 -5.92 0.90 -13.14
N GLU A 35 -5.34 0.10 -14.02
CA GLU A 35 -4.63 -1.13 -13.63
C GLU A 35 -3.34 -0.80 -12.89
N LEU A 36 -2.67 0.30 -13.26
CA LEU A 36 -1.43 0.73 -12.61
C LEU A 36 -1.64 1.04 -11.12
N GLU A 37 -2.72 1.74 -10.77
CA GLU A 37 -3.02 2.12 -9.38
C GLU A 37 -4.05 1.21 -8.71
N ASN A 38 -4.53 0.19 -9.41
CA ASN A 38 -5.55 -0.75 -8.93
C ASN A 38 -6.77 -0.02 -8.33
N THR A 39 -7.24 1.04 -9.03
CA THR A 39 -8.33 1.89 -8.53
C THR A 39 -9.35 2.25 -9.60
N THR A 40 -10.59 2.49 -9.16
CA THR A 40 -11.65 3.02 -10.04
C THR A 40 -11.43 4.51 -10.26
N LEU A 41 -11.52 4.94 -11.53
CA LEU A 41 -11.34 6.32 -11.91
C LEU A 41 -12.67 7.09 -11.86
N THR A 42 -12.61 8.35 -11.44
CA THR A 42 -13.76 9.22 -11.35
C THR A 42 -14.37 9.45 -12.74
N GLN A 43 -15.65 9.17 -12.86
CA GLN A 43 -16.38 9.41 -14.11
C GLN A 43 -16.92 10.84 -14.18
N ARG A 44 -17.24 11.30 -15.39
CA ARG A 44 -17.71 12.66 -15.63
C ARG A 44 -18.91 13.02 -14.78
N PRO A 45 -18.80 14.01 -13.88
CA PRO A 45 -19.89 14.38 -12.98
C PRO A 45 -21.02 15.07 -13.74
N ARG A 46 -22.24 14.91 -13.21
CA ARG A 46 -23.41 15.66 -13.67
C ARG A 46 -23.76 16.73 -12.64
N LEU A 47 -24.14 17.91 -13.13
CA LEU A 47 -24.68 18.95 -12.26
C LEU A 47 -26.10 18.54 -11.82
N THR A 48 -26.27 18.25 -10.53
CA THR A 48 -27.56 17.76 -9.98
C THR A 48 -28.42 18.87 -9.37
N ALA A 49 -27.79 19.97 -8.94
CA ALA A 49 -28.50 21.10 -8.35
C ALA A 49 -27.76 22.42 -8.64
N VAL A 50 -28.53 23.47 -8.96
CA VAL A 50 -28.02 24.83 -9.12
C VAL A 50 -28.17 25.59 -7.82
N SER A 51 -27.37 25.19 -6.82
CA SER A 51 -27.20 25.82 -5.52
C SER A 51 -25.73 26.03 -5.24
N ALA A 52 -25.36 26.84 -4.26
CA ALA A 52 -23.96 27.05 -3.90
C ALA A 52 -23.25 25.72 -3.57
N ASP A 53 -23.89 24.86 -2.77
CA ASP A 53 -23.36 23.53 -2.43
C ASP A 53 -23.33 22.58 -3.63
N GLY A 54 -24.37 22.61 -4.48
CA GLY A 54 -24.44 21.80 -5.70
C GLY A 54 -23.33 22.15 -6.69
N LEU A 55 -23.05 23.44 -6.87
CA LEU A 55 -21.97 23.91 -7.72
C LEU A 55 -20.60 23.55 -7.12
N ASN A 56 -20.40 23.75 -5.83
CA ASN A 56 -19.16 23.40 -5.16
C ASN A 56 -18.85 21.89 -5.28
N ASN A 57 -19.86 21.05 -5.04
CA ASN A 57 -19.73 19.60 -5.19
C ASN A 57 -19.44 19.20 -6.64
N TYR A 58 -20.10 19.84 -7.59
CA TYR A 58 -19.82 19.62 -9.02
C TYR A 58 -18.38 19.98 -9.39
N PHE A 59 -17.89 21.16 -9.02
CA PHE A 59 -16.50 21.57 -9.34
C PHE A 59 -15.47 20.70 -8.63
N THR A 60 -15.72 20.29 -7.39
CA THR A 60 -14.85 19.34 -6.67
C THR A 60 -14.78 18.00 -7.40
N SER A 61 -15.93 17.46 -7.79
CA SER A 61 -16.00 16.20 -8.54
C SER A 61 -15.40 16.33 -9.94
N TYR A 62 -15.61 17.46 -10.61
CA TYR A 62 -15.03 17.72 -11.92
C TYR A 62 -13.51 17.85 -11.88
N THR A 63 -12.97 18.48 -10.82
CA THR A 63 -11.52 18.55 -10.61
C THR A 63 -10.90 17.15 -10.43
N ARG A 64 -11.59 16.26 -9.69
CA ARG A 64 -11.17 14.86 -9.54
C ARG A 64 -11.25 14.11 -10.86
N TYR A 65 -12.36 14.27 -11.59
CA TYR A 65 -12.54 13.67 -12.91
C TYR A 65 -11.40 14.06 -13.88
N VAL A 66 -11.06 15.34 -14.00
CA VAL A 66 -9.96 15.79 -14.87
C VAL A 66 -8.62 15.17 -14.44
N LYS A 67 -8.33 15.08 -13.15
CA LYS A 67 -7.10 14.43 -12.65
C LYS A 67 -7.05 12.95 -12.99
N ASP A 68 -8.19 12.27 -12.94
CA ASP A 68 -8.28 10.83 -13.15
C ASP A 68 -8.28 10.45 -14.64
N GLN A 69 -8.75 11.36 -15.53
CA GLN A 69 -8.96 11.07 -16.94
C GLN A 69 -7.95 11.72 -17.87
N VAL A 70 -7.02 12.55 -17.36
CA VAL A 70 -6.03 13.23 -18.21
C VAL A 70 -5.28 12.24 -19.11
N PHE A 71 -5.12 12.62 -20.38
CA PHE A 71 -4.44 11.81 -21.38
C PHE A 71 -3.03 11.38 -20.91
N GLY A 72 -2.76 10.09 -21.03
CA GLY A 72 -1.46 9.54 -20.66
C GLY A 72 -1.17 9.57 -19.15
N ARG A 73 -2.21 9.62 -18.29
CA ARG A 73 -2.07 9.71 -16.83
C ARG A 73 -1.10 8.69 -16.25
N ASP A 74 -1.25 7.42 -16.59
CA ASP A 74 -0.41 6.35 -16.06
C ASP A 74 1.07 6.52 -16.51
N GLN A 75 1.28 7.00 -17.75
CA GLN A 75 2.61 7.32 -18.26
C GLN A 75 3.23 8.52 -17.53
N TRP A 76 2.45 9.55 -17.19
CA TRP A 76 2.92 10.69 -16.40
C TRP A 76 3.30 10.27 -14.98
N ILE A 77 2.51 9.41 -14.33
CA ILE A 77 2.83 8.86 -13.01
C ILE A 77 4.12 8.03 -13.07
N SER A 78 4.24 7.14 -14.06
CA SER A 78 5.44 6.34 -14.25
C SER A 78 6.68 7.20 -14.52
N LEU A 79 6.55 8.24 -15.33
CA LEU A 79 7.63 9.19 -15.61
C LEU A 79 8.04 9.97 -14.35
N GLN A 80 7.08 10.43 -13.56
CA GLN A 80 7.35 11.09 -12.28
C GLN A 80 8.09 10.16 -11.33
N SER A 81 7.60 8.93 -11.15
CA SER A 81 8.23 7.94 -10.28
C SER A 81 9.66 7.62 -10.75
N ALA A 82 9.86 7.42 -12.06
CA ALA A 82 11.18 7.21 -12.63
C ALA A 82 12.11 8.42 -12.39
N ALA A 83 11.63 9.65 -12.57
CA ALA A 83 12.43 10.84 -12.31
C ALA A 83 12.76 10.98 -10.82
N GLU A 84 11.82 10.72 -9.92
CA GLU A 84 12.04 10.76 -8.48
C GLU A 84 13.10 9.76 -8.04
N THR A 85 13.05 8.54 -8.56
CA THR A 85 13.97 7.46 -8.16
C THR A 85 15.33 7.55 -8.83
N THR A 86 15.40 7.89 -10.13
CA THR A 86 16.65 7.88 -10.90
C THR A 86 17.40 9.21 -10.87
N LEU A 87 16.68 10.35 -11.08
CA LEU A 87 17.32 11.67 -11.12
C LEU A 87 17.48 12.27 -9.73
N PHE A 88 16.46 12.17 -8.89
CA PHE A 88 16.47 12.77 -7.55
C PHE A 88 16.89 11.78 -6.46
N GLN A 89 17.11 10.50 -6.80
CA GLN A 89 17.54 9.43 -5.89
C GLN A 89 16.72 9.41 -4.58
N LYS A 90 15.44 9.68 -4.70
CA LYS A 90 14.54 9.65 -3.55
C LYS A 90 14.40 8.21 -3.05
N THR A 91 14.45 8.05 -1.74
CA THR A 91 14.20 6.78 -1.05
C THR A 91 12.73 6.56 -0.71
N GLN A 92 11.85 7.43 -1.22
CA GLN A 92 10.40 7.32 -1.05
C GLN A 92 9.67 7.92 -2.25
N SER A 93 8.55 7.32 -2.63
CA SER A 93 7.60 7.83 -3.63
C SER A 93 6.17 7.43 -3.23
N GLY A 94 5.20 8.30 -3.43
CA GLY A 94 3.78 8.00 -3.20
C GLY A 94 3.41 7.54 -1.76
N GLY A 95 4.26 7.74 -0.76
CA GLY A 95 4.04 7.22 0.60
C GLY A 95 4.66 5.84 0.84
N ILE A 96 5.41 5.33 -0.14
CA ILE A 96 6.14 4.07 -0.08
C ILE A 96 7.63 4.36 0.08
N LEU A 97 8.28 3.64 0.97
CA LEU A 97 9.74 3.65 1.13
C LEU A 97 10.36 2.61 0.18
N LEU A 98 11.39 3.04 -0.54
CA LEU A 98 12.15 2.19 -1.45
C LEU A 98 13.37 1.65 -0.70
N GLY A 99 13.27 0.41 -0.25
CA GLY A 99 14.27 -0.25 0.57
C GLY A 99 15.33 -1.00 -0.25
N ARG A 100 16.18 -1.72 0.49
CA ARG A 100 17.17 -2.62 -0.11
C ARG A 100 16.48 -3.88 -0.64
N GLU A 101 17.20 -4.68 -1.41
CA GLU A 101 16.72 -5.93 -2.02
C GLU A 101 15.42 -5.77 -2.83
N HIS A 102 15.20 -4.55 -3.39
CA HIS A 102 13.98 -4.17 -4.11
C HIS A 102 12.70 -4.26 -3.28
N MET A 103 12.80 -4.27 -1.95
CA MET A 103 11.64 -4.26 -1.08
C MET A 103 11.05 -2.86 -0.95
N MET A 104 9.74 -2.81 -0.97
CA MET A 104 8.95 -1.60 -0.77
C MET A 104 8.20 -1.70 0.56
N PHE A 105 8.22 -0.63 1.34
CA PHE A 105 7.58 -0.59 2.66
C PHE A 105 6.58 0.54 2.74
N ALA A 106 5.45 0.28 3.36
CA ALA A 106 4.51 1.35 3.69
C ALA A 106 5.16 2.34 4.68
N ARG A 107 4.93 3.63 4.45
CA ARG A 107 5.44 4.68 5.32
C ARG A 107 4.55 4.85 6.55
N HIS A 108 4.98 4.36 7.69
CA HIS A 108 4.30 4.51 8.98
C HIS A 108 5.19 5.24 9.97
N TYR A 109 5.13 6.58 9.98
CA TYR A 109 5.99 7.40 10.84
C TYR A 109 5.42 7.65 12.24
N SER A 110 4.12 7.60 12.37
CA SER A 110 3.43 7.84 13.64
C SER A 110 2.04 7.20 13.60
N ILE A 111 1.57 6.80 14.76
CA ILE A 111 0.19 6.36 14.94
C ILE A 111 -0.67 7.61 15.13
N LEU A 112 -1.69 7.78 14.30
CA LEU A 112 -2.63 8.88 14.46
C LEU A 112 -3.61 8.59 15.61
N LYS A 113 -4.15 9.62 16.24
CA LYS A 113 -5.09 9.47 17.38
C LYS A 113 -6.34 8.65 17.06
N ASN A 114 -6.82 8.68 15.82
CA ASN A 114 -7.94 7.85 15.36
C ASN A 114 -7.53 6.39 15.18
N GLU A 115 -6.31 6.11 14.75
CA GLU A 115 -5.75 4.76 14.63
C GLU A 115 -5.51 4.13 16.00
N GLU A 116 -4.94 4.89 16.94
CA GLU A 116 -4.79 4.47 18.34
C GLU A 116 -6.14 4.10 18.97
N LYS A 117 -7.16 4.94 18.78
CA LYS A 117 -8.53 4.64 19.24
C LYS A 117 -9.12 3.40 18.53
N GLY A 118 -8.86 3.25 17.23
CA GLY A 118 -9.27 2.09 16.45
C GLY A 118 -8.65 0.81 16.99
N MET A 119 -7.33 0.82 17.21
CA MET A 119 -6.59 -0.31 17.78
C MET A 119 -7.11 -0.67 19.18
N ALA A 120 -7.27 0.30 20.07
CA ALA A 120 -7.81 0.07 21.41
C ALA A 120 -9.21 -0.54 21.38
N LYS A 121 -10.09 -0.06 20.49
CA LYS A 121 -11.44 -0.62 20.29
C LYS A 121 -11.39 -2.06 19.78
N ASN A 122 -10.50 -2.36 18.81
CA ASN A 122 -10.36 -3.71 18.28
C ASN A 122 -9.84 -4.68 19.33
N LEU A 123 -8.81 -4.29 20.10
CA LEU A 123 -8.29 -5.10 21.20
C LEU A 123 -9.34 -5.34 22.28
N ALA A 124 -10.14 -4.33 22.64
CA ALA A 124 -11.24 -4.51 23.59
C ALA A 124 -12.32 -5.49 23.06
N ALA A 125 -12.60 -5.50 21.76
CA ALA A 125 -13.50 -6.47 21.16
C ALA A 125 -12.95 -7.90 21.23
N VAL A 126 -11.65 -8.08 20.93
CA VAL A 126 -10.97 -9.39 21.07
C VAL A 126 -10.99 -9.86 22.52
N GLN A 127 -10.69 -8.96 23.48
CA GLN A 127 -10.76 -9.28 24.91
C GLN A 127 -12.16 -9.73 25.34
N SER A 128 -13.21 -9.01 24.91
CA SER A 128 -14.59 -9.39 25.18
C SER A 128 -14.92 -10.78 24.60
N LEU A 129 -14.41 -11.08 23.41
CA LEU A 129 -14.58 -12.40 22.79
C LEU A 129 -13.86 -13.49 23.58
N ALA A 130 -12.62 -13.25 24.02
CA ALA A 130 -11.84 -14.18 24.83
C ALA A 130 -12.51 -14.48 26.17
N GLN A 131 -13.07 -13.46 26.82
CA GLN A 131 -13.85 -13.61 28.06
C GLN A 131 -15.12 -14.43 27.84
N ARG A 132 -15.80 -14.24 26.72
CA ARG A 132 -17.04 -14.97 26.39
C ARG A 132 -16.77 -16.44 26.02
N TYR A 133 -15.62 -16.72 25.44
CA TYR A 133 -15.24 -18.06 24.97
C TYR A 133 -13.85 -18.47 25.52
N PRO A 134 -13.73 -18.73 26.83
CA PRO A 134 -12.45 -19.05 27.47
C PRO A 134 -11.76 -20.24 26.79
N GLY A 135 -10.48 -20.09 26.48
CA GLY A 135 -9.65 -21.13 25.86
C GLY A 135 -9.95 -21.44 24.39
N ARG A 136 -10.89 -20.70 23.76
CA ARG A 136 -11.29 -20.91 22.36
C ARG A 136 -10.83 -19.82 21.41
N VAL A 137 -10.31 -18.71 21.93
CA VAL A 137 -9.83 -17.59 21.12
C VAL A 137 -8.30 -17.68 21.02
N ASN A 138 -7.82 -17.61 19.80
CA ASN A 138 -6.39 -17.50 19.49
C ASN A 138 -6.19 -16.18 18.74
N LEU A 139 -5.22 -15.38 19.19
CA LEU A 139 -4.86 -14.13 18.57
C LEU A 139 -3.47 -14.26 17.92
N MET A 140 -3.41 -14.05 16.63
CA MET A 140 -2.17 -13.94 15.86
C MET A 140 -2.12 -12.54 15.26
N LEU A 141 -1.07 -11.79 15.58
CA LEU A 141 -0.77 -10.52 14.94
C LEU A 141 0.42 -10.73 14.00
N VAL A 142 0.19 -10.42 12.73
CA VAL A 142 1.21 -10.60 11.69
C VAL A 142 2.08 -9.36 11.63
N PRO A 143 3.40 -9.47 11.86
CA PRO A 143 4.31 -8.34 11.74
C PRO A 143 4.38 -7.85 10.28
N SER A 144 4.62 -6.56 10.09
CA SER A 144 4.91 -6.06 8.74
C SER A 144 6.31 -6.48 8.27
N ALA A 145 6.55 -6.38 6.96
CA ALA A 145 7.86 -6.66 6.39
C ALA A 145 8.98 -5.82 7.02
N SER A 146 8.69 -4.58 7.45
CA SER A 146 9.70 -3.71 8.09
C SER A 146 10.16 -4.18 9.47
N VAL A 147 9.36 -5.02 10.15
CA VAL A 147 9.74 -5.64 11.43
C VAL A 147 10.63 -6.87 11.21
N VAL A 148 10.35 -7.64 10.16
CA VAL A 148 11.11 -8.86 9.83
C VAL A 148 12.44 -8.52 9.13
N TYR A 149 12.44 -7.48 8.28
CA TYR A 149 13.58 -7.02 7.48
C TYR A 149 13.98 -5.57 7.81
N PRO A 150 14.29 -5.23 9.08
CA PRO A 150 14.62 -3.85 9.45
C PRO A 150 15.88 -3.32 8.72
N GLU A 151 16.80 -4.20 8.36
CA GLU A 151 18.02 -3.88 7.59
C GLU A 151 17.74 -3.43 6.16
N ASN A 152 16.58 -3.79 5.60
CA ASN A 152 16.18 -3.42 4.25
C ASN A 152 15.41 -2.09 4.20
N VAL A 153 14.94 -1.59 5.35
CA VAL A 153 14.31 -0.26 5.43
C VAL A 153 15.37 0.81 5.15
N PRO A 154 15.05 1.89 4.41
CA PRO A 154 16.00 2.97 4.15
C PRO A 154 16.57 3.57 5.44
N ALA A 155 17.89 3.76 5.47
CA ALA A 155 18.57 4.30 6.64
C ALA A 155 18.01 5.67 7.04
N GLY A 156 17.67 5.82 8.31
CA GLY A 156 17.12 7.07 8.86
C GLY A 156 15.63 7.30 8.55
N ALA A 157 14.96 6.40 7.86
CA ALA A 157 13.51 6.48 7.72
C ALA A 157 12.85 6.16 9.06
N PRO A 158 12.11 7.11 9.67
CA PRO A 158 11.41 6.83 10.91
C PRO A 158 10.30 5.80 10.66
N GLN A 159 10.13 4.89 11.63
CA GLN A 159 9.05 3.89 11.65
C GLN A 159 8.41 3.89 13.03
N ILE A 160 7.14 3.52 13.11
CA ILE A 160 6.51 3.22 14.40
C ILE A 160 7.20 2.02 15.04
N ASP A 161 7.19 1.98 16.36
CA ASP A 161 7.67 0.80 17.10
C ASP A 161 6.60 -0.32 17.08
N GLU A 162 6.40 -0.91 15.90
CA GLU A 162 5.45 -2.00 15.72
C GLU A 162 5.83 -3.23 16.53
N LYS A 163 7.13 -3.53 16.64
CA LYS A 163 7.62 -4.63 17.46
C LYS A 163 7.22 -4.46 18.92
N GLY A 164 7.42 -3.26 19.49
CA GLY A 164 6.98 -2.94 20.86
C GLY A 164 5.48 -3.06 21.04
N ILE A 165 4.68 -2.74 20.00
CA ILE A 165 3.21 -2.94 20.03
C ILE A 165 2.88 -4.44 20.10
N LEU A 166 3.50 -5.27 19.27
CA LEU A 166 3.30 -6.73 19.26
C LEU A 166 3.67 -7.32 20.61
N GLU A 167 4.83 -6.97 21.14
CA GLU A 167 5.30 -7.40 22.46
C GLU A 167 4.36 -6.93 23.59
N GLY A 168 3.85 -5.70 23.50
CA GLY A 168 2.87 -5.17 24.45
C GLY A 168 1.55 -5.91 24.46
N VAL A 169 1.07 -6.38 23.31
CA VAL A 169 -0.14 -7.21 23.21
C VAL A 169 0.15 -8.62 23.74
N ALA A 170 1.29 -9.22 23.37
CA ALA A 170 1.71 -10.53 23.85
C ALA A 170 1.83 -10.56 25.39
N ALA A 171 2.36 -9.50 26.00
CA ALA A 171 2.52 -9.37 27.46
C ALA A 171 1.19 -9.32 28.23
N GLN A 172 0.05 -9.03 27.57
CA GLN A 172 -1.27 -9.10 28.20
C GLN A 172 -1.73 -10.55 28.48
N GLY A 173 -0.97 -11.53 27.98
CA GLY A 173 -1.25 -12.93 28.22
C GLY A 173 -2.63 -13.36 27.72
N GLU A 174 -3.36 -14.13 28.54
CA GLU A 174 -4.67 -14.68 28.17
C GLU A 174 -5.81 -13.63 28.09
N ALA A 175 -5.53 -12.36 28.39
CA ALA A 175 -6.56 -11.32 28.31
C ALA A 175 -7.21 -11.20 26.91
N TYR A 176 -6.42 -11.51 25.87
CA TYR A 176 -6.89 -11.52 24.47
C TYR A 176 -7.04 -12.95 23.91
N GLY A 177 -7.09 -13.96 24.76
CA GLY A 177 -7.00 -15.36 24.37
C GLY A 177 -5.54 -15.83 24.28
N ARG A 178 -5.31 -17.00 23.64
CA ARG A 178 -3.97 -17.51 23.44
C ARG A 178 -3.28 -16.69 22.35
N PHE A 179 -2.20 -16.02 22.71
CA PHE A 179 -1.38 -15.29 21.73
C PHE A 179 -0.45 -16.27 21.00
N ILE A 180 -0.39 -16.14 19.67
CA ILE A 180 0.47 -16.91 18.80
C ILE A 180 1.52 -15.95 18.25
N ASP A 181 2.75 -16.04 18.76
CA ASP A 181 3.87 -15.23 18.31
C ASP A 181 4.52 -15.87 17.10
N VAL A 182 4.35 -15.23 15.94
CA VAL A 182 4.89 -15.68 14.66
C VAL A 182 6.21 -14.98 14.30
N LEU A 183 6.58 -13.92 15.01
CA LEU A 183 7.78 -13.16 14.70
C LEU A 183 9.07 -13.98 14.78
N PRO A 184 9.28 -14.85 15.80
CA PRO A 184 10.47 -15.71 15.85
C PRO A 184 10.59 -16.61 14.62
N ALA A 185 9.52 -17.31 14.24
CA ALA A 185 9.51 -18.21 13.07
C ALA A 185 9.79 -17.47 11.78
N LEU A 186 9.16 -16.30 11.58
CA LEU A 186 9.42 -15.48 10.39
C LEU A 186 10.85 -14.92 10.37
N THR A 187 11.42 -14.59 11.54
CA THR A 187 12.80 -14.09 11.63
C THR A 187 13.82 -15.19 11.36
N GLU A 188 13.56 -16.41 11.83
CA GLU A 188 14.43 -17.58 11.61
C GLU A 188 14.55 -17.90 10.11
N HIS A 189 13.46 -17.77 9.36
CA HIS A 189 13.39 -18.08 7.93
C HIS A 189 13.51 -16.84 7.02
N LYS A 190 13.97 -15.70 7.52
CA LYS A 190 13.99 -14.43 6.79
C LYS A 190 14.83 -14.42 5.51
N GLU A 191 15.75 -15.35 5.36
CA GLU A 191 16.55 -15.52 4.12
C GLU A 191 15.72 -16.10 2.97
N GLU A 192 14.53 -16.61 3.25
CA GLU A 192 13.59 -17.10 2.27
C GLU A 192 12.62 -15.98 1.83
N TYR A 193 11.84 -16.21 0.75
CA TYR A 193 10.92 -15.21 0.22
C TYR A 193 9.61 -15.17 1.01
N LEU A 194 9.64 -14.57 2.22
CA LEU A 194 8.50 -14.55 3.14
C LEU A 194 7.52 -13.42 2.92
N TYR A 195 7.96 -12.30 2.33
CA TYR A 195 7.13 -11.15 2.01
C TYR A 195 7.29 -10.76 0.55
N TYR A 196 6.19 -10.33 -0.07
CA TYR A 196 6.26 -9.76 -1.41
C TYR A 196 7.08 -8.48 -1.40
N ARG A 197 7.92 -8.29 -2.41
CA ARG A 197 8.79 -7.12 -2.49
C ARG A 197 8.05 -5.82 -2.78
N THR A 198 6.94 -5.93 -3.53
CA THR A 198 6.14 -4.80 -4.01
C THR A 198 4.74 -4.75 -3.39
N ASP A 199 4.54 -5.45 -2.27
CA ASP A 199 3.26 -5.51 -1.56
C ASP A 199 3.48 -5.55 -0.05
N HIS A 200 2.45 -5.20 0.73
CA HIS A 200 2.51 -5.22 2.19
C HIS A 200 2.23 -6.60 2.81
N HIS A 201 1.82 -7.57 2.00
CA HIS A 201 1.49 -8.90 2.50
C HIS A 201 2.71 -9.82 2.54
N TRP A 202 2.63 -10.82 3.41
CA TRP A 202 3.49 -12.00 3.33
C TRP A 202 3.14 -12.88 2.13
N THR A 203 4.08 -13.72 1.71
CA THR A 203 3.85 -14.74 0.69
C THR A 203 3.13 -15.94 1.30
N THR A 204 2.72 -16.88 0.46
CA THR A 204 2.21 -18.20 0.91
C THR A 204 3.22 -18.93 1.78
N LEU A 205 4.52 -18.73 1.54
CA LEU A 205 5.59 -19.31 2.36
C LEU A 205 5.65 -18.67 3.74
N GLY A 206 5.58 -17.35 3.84
CA GLY A 206 5.50 -16.65 5.13
C GLY A 206 4.25 -17.07 5.92
N ALA A 207 3.11 -17.16 5.25
CA ALA A 207 1.89 -17.66 5.87
C ALA A 207 2.00 -19.13 6.34
N TYR A 208 2.75 -19.96 5.61
CA TYR A 208 2.99 -21.34 6.00
C TYR A 208 3.81 -21.46 7.29
N TYR A 209 4.86 -20.67 7.47
CA TYR A 209 5.62 -20.67 8.73
C TYR A 209 4.80 -20.18 9.92
N ALA A 210 3.97 -19.18 9.71
CA ALA A 210 3.02 -18.75 10.72
C ALA A 210 1.97 -19.82 11.05
N TYR A 211 1.51 -20.58 10.06
CA TYR A 211 0.63 -21.73 10.25
C TYR A 211 1.33 -22.86 11.02
N GLN A 212 2.61 -23.14 10.76
CA GLN A 212 3.37 -24.10 11.56
C GLN A 212 3.43 -23.68 13.02
N GLN A 213 3.73 -22.40 13.29
CA GLN A 213 3.74 -21.85 14.65
C GLN A 213 2.37 -21.94 15.32
N PHE A 214 1.28 -21.69 14.56
CA PHE A 214 -0.08 -21.90 15.05
C PHE A 214 -0.31 -23.37 15.43
N CYS A 215 0.04 -24.32 14.58
CA CYS A 215 -0.11 -25.74 14.85
C CYS A 215 0.71 -26.16 16.08
N GLU A 216 1.96 -25.76 16.19
CA GLU A 216 2.82 -26.06 17.33
C GLU A 216 2.22 -25.54 18.64
N THR A 217 1.77 -24.29 18.66
CA THR A 217 1.14 -23.66 19.83
C THR A 217 -0.11 -24.41 20.30
N LEU A 218 -0.83 -25.05 19.39
CA LEU A 218 -2.05 -25.79 19.66
C LEU A 218 -1.84 -27.31 19.81
N GLY A 219 -0.62 -27.80 19.64
CA GLY A 219 -0.32 -29.24 19.66
C GLY A 219 -0.91 -29.99 18.46
N LEU A 220 -1.07 -29.29 17.30
CA LEU A 220 -1.55 -29.86 16.05
C LEU A 220 -0.39 -30.22 15.15
N THR A 221 -0.56 -31.22 14.29
CA THR A 221 0.42 -31.56 13.27
C THR A 221 0.15 -30.69 12.03
N PRO A 222 1.11 -29.86 11.57
CA PRO A 222 0.95 -29.11 10.34
C PRO A 222 0.92 -30.07 9.13
N PHE A 223 0.31 -29.63 8.01
CA PHE A 223 0.41 -30.38 6.78
C PHE A 223 1.85 -30.35 6.25
N ASP A 224 2.25 -31.41 5.56
CA ASP A 224 3.56 -31.51 4.95
C ASP A 224 3.56 -30.74 3.61
N ARG A 225 4.23 -29.59 3.57
CA ARG A 225 4.38 -28.77 2.35
C ARG A 225 5.09 -29.54 1.24
N ASP A 226 6.08 -30.35 1.59
CA ASP A 226 6.94 -31.01 0.62
C ASP A 226 6.23 -32.20 -0.08
N ALA A 227 5.08 -32.62 0.47
CA ALA A 227 4.18 -33.56 -0.19
C ALA A 227 3.32 -32.93 -1.30
N HIS A 228 3.42 -31.61 -1.53
CA HIS A 228 2.64 -30.86 -2.52
C HIS A 228 3.55 -30.23 -3.57
N THR A 229 3.04 -30.10 -4.79
CA THR A 229 3.74 -29.40 -5.87
C THR A 229 3.58 -27.89 -5.69
N ALA A 230 4.70 -27.18 -5.70
CA ALA A 230 4.68 -25.71 -5.71
C ALA A 230 4.42 -25.20 -7.14
N GLU A 231 3.55 -24.20 -7.25
CA GLU A 231 3.36 -23.42 -8.47
C GLU A 231 3.94 -22.02 -8.27
N THR A 232 4.66 -21.52 -9.27
CA THR A 232 5.24 -20.19 -9.26
C THR A 232 4.46 -19.27 -10.19
N CYS A 233 4.01 -18.13 -9.69
CA CYS A 233 3.44 -17.06 -10.51
C CYS A 233 4.52 -15.99 -10.66
N GLU A 234 4.97 -15.77 -11.91
CA GLU A 234 5.94 -14.73 -12.25
C GLU A 234 5.23 -13.40 -12.54
N ASP A 235 6.00 -12.31 -12.65
CA ASP A 235 5.53 -10.96 -12.98
C ASP A 235 4.45 -10.40 -12.04
N PHE A 236 4.53 -10.76 -10.75
CA PHE A 236 3.64 -10.21 -9.74
C PHE A 236 4.09 -8.80 -9.30
N TYR A 237 3.20 -7.84 -9.47
CA TYR A 237 3.33 -6.48 -8.96
C TYR A 237 2.22 -6.20 -7.96
N GLY A 238 2.61 -5.88 -6.73
CA GLY A 238 1.66 -5.66 -5.64
C GLY A 238 1.27 -4.19 -5.47
N THR A 239 0.52 -3.93 -4.39
CA THR A 239 -0.10 -2.64 -4.09
C THR A 239 0.87 -1.47 -3.84
N HIS A 240 2.15 -1.74 -3.57
CA HIS A 240 3.17 -0.72 -3.41
C HIS A 240 3.81 -0.27 -4.72
N TYR A 241 3.60 -1.02 -5.80
CA TYR A 241 4.18 -0.73 -7.11
C TYR A 241 3.40 0.33 -7.90
N SER A 242 2.13 0.54 -7.58
CA SER A 242 1.20 1.45 -8.25
C SER A 242 1.30 2.90 -7.77
#